data_23acab1cdeaeab091a6bbb46da0b454c
#
_entry.id   23acab1cdeaeab091a6bbb46da0b454c
#
_cell.length_a   1.000
_cell.length_b   1.000
_cell.length_c   1.000
_cell.angle_alpha   90.00
_cell.angle_beta   90.00
_cell.angle_gamma   90.00
#
_symmetry.space_group_name_H-M   'P 1'
#
loop_
_entity.id
_entity.type
_entity.pdbx_description
1 polymer ?
#
loop_
_entity_poly.entity_id
_entity_poly.type
_entity_poly.pdbx_seq_one_letter_code
_entity_poly.pdbx_strand_id
1 'polypeptide(L)'
;MNQRKILIADDSELDRALLVDMLEHDFSILEVSDGKEAVAALQAHRGEIEVLLLDVVMPQMDGFEVLAYMNETGFIKEVPVIMISAEKGSAYIDKAFKLGAADYVSRPFVPSVVRRRIINTTLLHTKKQQLMSIVTERFYQKEKNNELLVAILGHAVESHGAEDGTHMAHVGLATGLLLQRLAEKTDRYHLEQADVE
;
A
#
# COMPACT_ATOMS: atom_id res chain seq x y z
N MET A 1 -6.72 10.50 -22.30
CA MET A 1 -5.70 10.00 -21.38
C MET A 1 -5.77 10.86 -20.14
N ASN A 2 -6.06 10.29 -18.97
CA ASN A 2 -6.06 11.05 -17.73
C ASN A 2 -4.63 11.49 -17.46
N GLN A 3 -4.36 12.78 -17.51
CA GLN A 3 -3.01 13.31 -17.24
C GLN A 3 -2.69 13.03 -15.76
N ARG A 4 -1.51 12.50 -15.50
CA ARG A 4 -1.01 12.20 -14.15
C ARG A 4 -0.95 13.48 -13.34
N LYS A 5 -1.61 13.53 -12.18
CA LYS A 5 -1.63 14.72 -11.33
C LYS A 5 -0.55 14.66 -10.26
N ILE A 6 0.20 15.74 -10.13
CA ILE A 6 1.14 15.98 -9.03
C ILE A 6 0.55 17.04 -8.12
N LEU A 7 0.49 16.78 -6.83
CA LEU A 7 0.17 17.80 -5.84
C LEU A 7 1.47 18.40 -5.31
N ILE A 8 1.58 19.72 -5.36
CA ILE A 8 2.71 20.51 -4.81
C ILE A 8 2.19 21.31 -3.64
N ALA A 9 2.70 21.05 -2.45
CA ALA A 9 2.41 21.77 -1.22
C ALA A 9 3.68 22.47 -0.73
N ASP A 10 3.72 23.79 -0.82
CA ASP A 10 4.87 24.62 -0.47
C ASP A 10 4.37 26.05 -0.22
N ASP A 11 4.81 26.73 0.82
CA ASP A 11 4.34 28.07 1.15
C ASP A 11 5.01 29.17 0.29
N SER A 12 6.16 28.87 -0.32
CA SER A 12 6.89 29.76 -1.21
C SER A 12 6.30 29.77 -2.62
N GLU A 13 5.67 30.86 -3.02
CA GLU A 13 5.15 31.04 -4.37
C GLU A 13 6.24 30.87 -5.44
N LEU A 14 7.46 31.35 -5.16
CA LEU A 14 8.61 31.22 -6.07
C LEU A 14 8.99 29.75 -6.28
N ASP A 15 9.05 28.97 -5.20
CA ASP A 15 9.43 27.55 -5.26
C ASP A 15 8.35 26.72 -5.96
N ARG A 16 7.06 27.01 -5.70
CA ARG A 16 5.95 26.40 -6.45
C ARG A 16 6.06 26.71 -7.94
N ALA A 17 6.24 27.99 -8.32
CA ALA A 17 6.38 28.37 -9.73
C ALA A 17 7.56 27.68 -10.42
N LEU A 18 8.70 27.53 -9.73
CA LEU A 18 9.85 26.78 -10.24
C LEU A 18 9.54 25.29 -10.45
N LEU A 19 8.83 24.66 -9.52
CA LEU A 19 8.45 23.27 -9.64
C LEU A 19 7.41 23.06 -10.75
N VAL A 20 6.46 23.98 -10.91
CA VAL A 20 5.49 23.97 -12.02
C VAL A 20 6.22 24.05 -13.36
N ASP A 21 7.09 25.04 -13.57
CA ASP A 21 7.86 25.20 -14.81
C ASP A 21 8.66 23.93 -15.17
N MET A 22 9.20 23.25 -14.16
CA MET A 22 9.94 21.99 -14.36
C MET A 22 9.07 20.81 -14.76
N LEU A 23 7.79 20.78 -14.40
CA LEU A 23 6.96 19.59 -14.40
C LEU A 23 5.71 19.66 -15.29
N GLU A 24 5.20 20.85 -15.61
CA GLU A 24 3.94 21.06 -16.36
C GLU A 24 3.89 20.42 -17.74
N HIS A 25 5.05 20.20 -18.36
CA HIS A 25 5.15 19.54 -19.67
C HIS A 25 4.72 18.06 -19.62
N ASP A 26 4.97 17.38 -18.51
CA ASP A 26 4.77 15.95 -18.39
C ASP A 26 3.57 15.59 -17.49
N PHE A 27 3.16 16.52 -16.60
CA PHE A 27 2.19 16.27 -15.54
C PHE A 27 1.15 17.39 -15.44
N SER A 28 -0.02 17.07 -14.95
CA SER A 28 -1.00 18.05 -14.49
C SER A 28 -0.65 18.44 -13.04
N ILE A 29 -0.52 19.71 -12.76
CA ILE A 29 -0.10 20.19 -11.44
C ILE A 29 -1.30 20.73 -10.67
N LEU A 30 -1.37 20.39 -9.40
CA LEU A 30 -2.25 20.98 -8.41
C LEU A 30 -1.38 21.63 -7.34
N GLU A 31 -1.59 22.93 -7.09
CA GLU A 31 -0.79 23.71 -6.16
C GLU A 31 -1.58 24.07 -4.92
N VAL A 32 -0.94 23.99 -3.76
CA VAL A 32 -1.48 24.45 -2.48
C VAL A 32 -0.38 25.14 -1.67
N SER A 33 -0.74 26.03 -0.77
CA SER A 33 0.19 26.89 -0.05
C SER A 33 0.40 26.50 1.42
N ASP A 34 -0.38 25.54 1.93
CA ASP A 34 -0.24 25.04 3.30
C ASP A 34 -0.67 23.57 3.46
N GLY A 35 -0.38 23.00 4.62
CA GLY A 35 -0.65 21.60 4.89
C GLY A 35 -2.14 21.27 5.02
N LYS A 36 -2.99 22.21 5.45
CA LYS A 36 -4.45 21.97 5.51
C LYS A 36 -5.06 21.91 4.12
N GLU A 37 -4.62 22.80 3.24
CA GLU A 37 -5.00 22.74 1.82
C GLU A 37 -4.51 21.47 1.17
N ALA A 38 -3.28 20.99 1.52
CA ALA A 38 -2.77 19.72 1.03
C ALA A 38 -3.66 18.54 1.43
N VAL A 39 -4.07 18.47 2.69
CA VAL A 39 -5.02 17.45 3.17
C VAL A 39 -6.36 17.55 2.47
N ALA A 40 -6.91 18.74 2.31
CA ALA A 40 -8.18 18.94 1.60
C ALA A 40 -8.09 18.51 0.13
N ALA A 41 -6.98 18.83 -0.55
CA ALA A 41 -6.70 18.43 -1.93
C ALA A 41 -6.57 16.90 -2.07
N LEU A 42 -5.88 16.23 -1.14
CA LEU A 42 -5.77 14.76 -1.11
C LEU A 42 -7.14 14.09 -0.98
N GLN A 43 -8.02 14.63 -0.15
CA GLN A 43 -9.39 14.13 0.03
C GLN A 43 -10.26 14.36 -1.22
N ALA A 44 -10.20 15.57 -1.79
CA ALA A 44 -11.01 15.97 -2.94
C ALA A 44 -10.62 15.24 -4.24
N HIS A 45 -9.33 14.92 -4.41
CA HIS A 45 -8.76 14.30 -5.61
C HIS A 45 -8.24 12.88 -5.35
N ARG A 46 -8.91 12.13 -4.47
CA ARG A 46 -8.51 10.77 -4.14
C ARG A 46 -8.48 9.87 -5.39
N GLY A 47 -7.36 9.18 -5.60
CA GLY A 47 -7.14 8.32 -6.77
C GLY A 47 -6.71 9.04 -8.06
N GLU A 48 -6.61 10.37 -8.04
CA GLU A 48 -6.14 11.17 -9.17
C GLU A 48 -4.69 11.66 -8.99
N ILE A 49 -4.24 11.80 -7.73
CA ILE A 49 -2.91 12.27 -7.37
C ILE A 49 -1.95 11.08 -7.38
N GLU A 50 -0.88 11.18 -8.17
CA GLU A 50 0.15 10.13 -8.28
C GLU A 50 1.32 10.33 -7.33
N VAL A 51 1.61 11.57 -6.95
CA VAL A 51 2.68 11.90 -5.99
C VAL A 51 2.40 13.25 -5.35
N LEU A 52 2.77 13.38 -4.09
CA LEU A 52 2.78 14.64 -3.35
C LEU A 52 4.24 15.12 -3.19
N LEU A 53 4.53 16.32 -3.66
CA LEU A 53 5.72 17.07 -3.32
C LEU A 53 5.37 17.96 -2.12
N LEU A 54 6.02 17.75 -0.99
CA LEU A 54 5.60 18.32 0.28
C LEU A 54 6.76 19.06 0.95
N ASP A 55 6.62 20.36 1.09
CA ASP A 55 7.58 21.12 1.88
C ASP A 55 7.47 20.78 3.37
N VAL A 56 8.60 20.84 4.06
CA VAL A 56 8.67 20.57 5.50
C VAL A 56 8.08 21.71 6.29
N VAL A 57 8.39 22.96 5.93
CA VAL A 57 8.02 24.14 6.70
C VAL A 57 6.90 24.88 5.99
N MET A 58 5.70 24.81 6.52
CA MET A 58 4.53 25.49 6.00
C MET A 58 3.69 26.09 7.14
N PRO A 59 2.92 27.15 6.89
CA PRO A 59 2.01 27.71 7.88
C PRO A 59 0.84 26.75 8.16
N GLN A 60 0.16 26.94 9.29
CA GLN A 60 -1.03 26.24 9.76
C GLN A 60 -0.82 24.75 10.07
N MET A 61 -0.19 23.99 9.17
CA MET A 61 0.11 22.57 9.30
C MET A 61 1.42 22.29 8.55
N ASP A 62 2.44 21.83 9.26
CA ASP A 62 3.74 21.53 8.66
C ASP A 62 3.74 20.22 7.86
N GLY A 63 4.79 20.00 7.05
CA GLY A 63 4.86 18.80 6.21
C GLY A 63 4.94 17.49 6.99
N PHE A 64 5.50 17.51 8.20
CA PHE A 64 5.50 16.30 9.05
C PHE A 64 4.12 15.99 9.62
N GLU A 65 3.33 17.01 9.94
CA GLU A 65 1.95 16.86 10.39
C GLU A 65 1.07 16.31 9.26
N VAL A 66 1.25 16.80 8.02
CA VAL A 66 0.59 16.23 6.82
C VAL A 66 0.97 14.75 6.65
N LEU A 67 2.25 14.42 6.77
CA LEU A 67 2.75 13.06 6.62
C LEU A 67 2.20 12.13 7.73
N ALA A 68 2.11 12.61 8.97
CA ALA A 68 1.49 11.89 10.07
C ALA A 68 0.00 11.62 9.80
N TYR A 69 -0.75 12.64 9.36
CA TYR A 69 -2.14 12.50 8.95
C TYR A 69 -2.30 11.45 7.83
N MET A 70 -1.44 11.47 6.82
CA MET A 70 -1.48 10.48 5.74
C MET A 70 -1.24 9.05 6.23
N ASN A 71 -0.40 8.87 7.25
CA ASN A 71 -0.19 7.58 7.89
C ASN A 71 -1.43 7.09 8.64
N GLU A 72 -2.01 7.94 9.48
CA GLU A 72 -3.19 7.62 10.30
C GLU A 72 -4.40 7.26 9.44
N THR A 73 -4.59 7.98 8.33
CA THR A 73 -5.71 7.79 7.41
C THR A 73 -5.47 6.75 6.32
N GLY A 74 -4.24 6.27 6.17
CA GLY A 74 -3.83 5.32 5.15
C GLY A 74 -3.55 5.92 3.77
N PHE A 75 -3.66 7.24 3.57
CA PHE A 75 -3.31 7.92 2.31
C PHE A 75 -1.86 7.67 1.88
N ILE A 76 -0.94 7.47 2.83
CA ILE A 76 0.47 7.16 2.54
C ILE A 76 0.66 5.88 1.70
N LYS A 77 -0.32 4.97 1.74
CA LYS A 77 -0.33 3.75 0.92
C LYS A 77 -0.85 4.00 -0.50
N GLU A 78 -1.60 5.07 -0.71
CA GLU A 78 -2.22 5.43 -1.98
C GLU A 78 -1.35 6.42 -2.76
N VAL A 79 -0.79 7.43 -2.07
CA VAL A 79 -0.02 8.51 -2.66
C VAL A 79 1.38 8.56 -2.03
N PRO A 80 2.44 8.30 -2.80
CA PRO A 80 3.81 8.44 -2.32
C PRO A 80 4.14 9.92 -2.11
N VAL A 81 4.93 10.21 -1.06
CA VAL A 81 5.33 11.55 -0.68
C VAL A 81 6.82 11.73 -0.91
N ILE A 82 7.18 12.80 -1.62
CA ILE A 82 8.55 13.30 -1.74
C ILE A 82 8.64 14.57 -0.90
N MET A 83 9.39 14.50 0.21
CA MET A 83 9.61 15.68 1.03
C MET A 83 10.57 16.65 0.37
N ILE A 84 10.28 17.93 0.48
CA ILE A 84 11.12 19.01 -0.01
C ILE A 84 11.59 19.85 1.18
N SER A 85 12.86 20.22 1.25
CA SER A 85 13.32 21.12 2.30
C SER A 85 14.65 21.82 1.97
N ALA A 86 14.84 23.00 2.54
CA ALA A 86 16.14 23.67 2.60
C ALA A 86 17.05 23.03 3.66
N GLU A 87 16.46 22.34 4.64
CA GLU A 87 17.18 21.68 5.73
C GLU A 87 17.98 20.46 5.22
N LYS A 88 19.29 20.45 5.51
CA LYS A 88 20.21 19.38 5.10
C LYS A 88 20.60 18.46 6.26
N GLY A 89 19.99 18.64 7.41
CA GLY A 89 20.29 17.84 8.61
C GLY A 89 19.80 16.40 8.47
N SER A 90 20.68 15.42 8.75
CA SER A 90 20.32 13.99 8.70
C SER A 90 19.10 13.67 9.58
N ALA A 91 18.92 14.37 10.69
CA ALA A 91 17.78 14.17 11.60
C ALA A 91 16.41 14.45 10.94
N TYR A 92 16.32 15.46 10.06
CA TYR A 92 15.09 15.78 9.32
C TYR A 92 14.81 14.73 8.26
N ILE A 93 15.83 14.31 7.54
CA ILE A 93 15.74 13.25 6.53
C ILE A 93 15.31 11.93 7.19
N ASP A 94 15.95 11.55 8.29
CA ASP A 94 15.61 10.34 9.04
C ASP A 94 14.16 10.38 9.59
N LYS A 95 13.72 11.55 10.07
CA LYS A 95 12.33 11.74 10.52
C LYS A 95 11.34 11.57 9.36
N ALA A 96 11.62 12.14 8.20
CA ALA A 96 10.78 12.01 7.01
C ALA A 96 10.60 10.54 6.60
N PHE A 97 11.69 9.79 6.48
CA PHE A 97 11.63 8.36 6.12
C PHE A 97 10.95 7.51 7.20
N LYS A 98 11.17 7.78 8.48
CA LYS A 98 10.47 7.08 9.58
C LYS A 98 8.96 7.31 9.55
N LEU A 99 8.53 8.49 9.11
CA LEU A 99 7.13 8.82 8.91
C LEU A 99 6.56 8.33 7.56
N GLY A 100 7.35 7.63 6.74
CA GLY A 100 6.88 6.98 5.53
C GLY A 100 7.06 7.79 4.25
N ALA A 101 7.83 8.88 4.26
CA ALA A 101 8.22 9.55 3.02
C ALA A 101 8.92 8.57 2.07
N ALA A 102 8.56 8.62 0.79
CA ALA A 102 9.15 7.76 -0.22
C ALA A 102 10.53 8.26 -0.70
N ASP A 103 10.72 9.58 -0.69
CA ASP A 103 11.98 10.21 -1.08
C ASP A 103 12.10 11.60 -0.45
N TYR A 104 13.27 12.23 -0.63
CA TYR A 104 13.61 13.55 -0.10
C TYR A 104 14.40 14.36 -1.13
N VAL A 105 14.02 15.61 -1.37
CA VAL A 105 14.69 16.55 -2.28
C VAL A 105 15.14 17.78 -1.51
N SER A 106 16.43 18.10 -1.57
CA SER A 106 16.98 19.32 -0.96
C SER A 106 16.97 20.47 -1.93
N ARG A 107 16.74 21.68 -1.42
CA ARG A 107 16.96 22.94 -2.16
C ARG A 107 18.47 23.27 -2.24
N PRO A 108 18.96 23.92 -3.32
CA PRO A 108 18.20 24.38 -4.49
C PRO A 108 17.84 23.23 -5.44
N PHE A 109 16.72 23.40 -6.15
CA PHE A 109 16.22 22.40 -7.09
C PHE A 109 17.13 22.25 -8.32
N VAL A 110 17.39 21.00 -8.68
CA VAL A 110 18.02 20.65 -9.96
C VAL A 110 16.93 19.93 -10.80
N PRO A 111 16.45 20.54 -11.91
CA PRO A 111 15.29 20.03 -12.65
C PRO A 111 15.37 18.56 -13.03
N SER A 112 16.52 18.11 -13.54
CA SER A 112 16.74 16.71 -13.92
C SER A 112 16.66 15.75 -12.73
N VAL A 113 17.07 16.18 -11.54
CA VAL A 113 17.03 15.38 -10.32
C VAL A 113 15.61 15.28 -9.81
N VAL A 114 14.88 16.40 -9.72
CA VAL A 114 13.47 16.43 -9.29
C VAL A 114 12.63 15.53 -10.18
N ARG A 115 12.69 15.73 -11.50
CA ARG A 115 11.96 14.91 -12.47
C ARG A 115 12.26 13.42 -12.33
N ARG A 116 13.53 13.06 -12.21
CA ARG A 116 13.96 11.66 -12.07
C ARG A 116 13.44 11.01 -10.78
N ARG A 117 13.45 11.75 -9.68
CA ARG A 117 12.91 11.26 -8.39
C ARG A 117 11.41 11.03 -8.47
N ILE A 118 10.66 11.96 -9.05
CA ILE A 118 9.22 11.78 -9.27
C ILE A 118 8.95 10.52 -10.09
N ILE A 119 9.58 10.38 -11.26
CA ILE A 119 9.38 9.22 -12.14
C ILE A 119 9.75 7.91 -11.41
N ASN A 120 10.86 7.87 -10.71
CA ASN A 120 11.28 6.67 -9.98
C ASN A 120 10.31 6.34 -8.84
N THR A 121 9.90 7.33 -8.06
CA THR A 121 8.99 7.16 -6.93
C THR A 121 7.63 6.68 -7.40
N THR A 122 7.04 7.29 -8.43
CA THR A 122 5.75 6.87 -8.99
C THR A 122 5.83 5.47 -9.60
N LEU A 123 6.91 5.15 -10.33
CA LEU A 123 7.11 3.81 -10.91
C LEU A 123 7.22 2.73 -9.83
N LEU A 124 8.03 2.97 -8.80
CA LEU A 124 8.20 2.02 -7.69
C LEU A 124 6.89 1.82 -6.92
N HIS A 125 6.16 2.92 -6.67
CA HIS A 125 4.87 2.87 -6.00
C HIS A 125 3.85 2.05 -6.81
N THR A 126 3.72 2.32 -8.10
CA THR A 126 2.82 1.59 -9.01
C THR A 126 3.16 0.09 -9.05
N LYS A 127 4.45 -0.25 -9.17
CA LYS A 127 4.88 -1.66 -9.14
C LYS A 127 4.56 -2.34 -7.82
N LYS A 128 4.78 -1.65 -6.69
CA LYS A 128 4.42 -2.16 -5.35
C LYS A 128 2.93 -2.44 -5.26
N GLN A 129 2.08 -1.53 -5.72
CA GLN A 129 0.62 -1.71 -5.74
C GLN A 129 0.19 -2.91 -6.61
N GLN A 130 0.77 -3.04 -7.79
CA GLN A 130 0.51 -4.18 -8.68
C GLN A 130 0.92 -5.52 -8.04
N LEU A 131 2.08 -5.59 -7.40
CA LEU A 131 2.51 -6.79 -6.70
C LEU A 131 1.59 -7.13 -5.54
N MET A 132 1.18 -6.14 -4.75
CA MET A 132 0.23 -6.35 -3.65
C MET A 132 -1.12 -6.87 -4.13
N SER A 133 -1.65 -6.34 -5.25
CA SER A 133 -2.91 -6.83 -5.82
C SER A 133 -2.81 -8.28 -6.30
N ILE A 134 -1.70 -8.67 -6.96
CA ILE A 134 -1.44 -10.04 -7.40
C ILE A 134 -1.35 -10.99 -6.19
N VAL A 135 -0.64 -10.58 -5.14
CA VAL A 135 -0.51 -11.37 -3.91
C VAL A 135 -1.88 -11.59 -3.27
N THR A 136 -2.67 -10.51 -3.10
CA THR A 136 -4.02 -10.58 -2.52
C THR A 136 -4.93 -11.49 -3.35
N GLU A 137 -4.92 -11.36 -4.68
CA GLU A 137 -5.70 -12.21 -5.57
C GLU A 137 -5.31 -13.69 -5.44
N ARG A 138 -4.01 -14.00 -5.38
CA ARG A 138 -3.53 -15.38 -5.20
C ARG A 138 -3.93 -15.97 -3.85
N PHE A 139 -3.91 -15.16 -2.77
CA PHE A 139 -4.40 -15.61 -1.47
C PHE A 139 -5.89 -15.93 -1.52
N TYR A 140 -6.70 -15.05 -2.11
CA TYR A 140 -8.13 -15.27 -2.27
C TYR A 140 -8.44 -16.54 -3.08
N GLN A 141 -7.77 -16.74 -4.21
CA GLN A 141 -7.93 -17.93 -5.05
C GLN A 141 -7.52 -19.22 -4.31
N LYS A 142 -6.44 -19.17 -3.53
CA LYS A 142 -6.01 -20.31 -2.71
C LYS A 142 -7.05 -20.67 -1.65
N GLU A 143 -7.63 -19.67 -0.99
CA GLU A 143 -8.67 -19.89 0.02
C GLU A 143 -9.93 -20.50 -0.59
N LYS A 144 -10.41 -19.93 -1.71
CA LYS A 144 -11.55 -20.47 -2.46
C LYS A 144 -11.33 -21.92 -2.95
N ASN A 145 -10.12 -22.23 -3.42
CA ASN A 145 -9.79 -23.61 -3.82
C ASN A 145 -9.80 -24.58 -2.65
N ASN A 146 -9.38 -24.13 -1.46
CA ASN A 146 -9.44 -24.98 -0.27
C ASN A 146 -10.89 -25.23 0.19
N GLU A 147 -11.75 -24.19 0.16
CA GLU A 147 -13.18 -24.36 0.46
C GLU A 147 -13.84 -25.35 -0.50
N LEU A 148 -13.51 -25.28 -1.80
CA LEU A 148 -14.00 -26.21 -2.80
C LEU A 148 -13.53 -27.66 -2.53
N LEU A 149 -12.25 -27.84 -2.16
CA LEU A 149 -11.70 -29.15 -1.81
C LEU A 149 -12.42 -29.74 -0.59
N VAL A 150 -12.67 -28.94 0.44
CA VAL A 150 -13.42 -29.36 1.62
C VAL A 150 -14.86 -29.78 1.24
N ALA A 151 -15.53 -28.99 0.39
CA ALA A 151 -16.87 -29.30 -0.08
C ALA A 151 -16.92 -30.62 -0.91
N ILE A 152 -15.94 -30.82 -1.82
CA ILE A 152 -15.84 -32.06 -2.62
C ILE A 152 -15.58 -33.26 -1.71
N LEU A 153 -14.67 -33.14 -0.76
CA LEU A 153 -14.38 -34.21 0.20
C LEU A 153 -15.61 -34.53 1.07
N GLY A 154 -16.30 -33.49 1.56
CA GLY A 154 -17.56 -33.65 2.30
C GLY A 154 -18.62 -34.43 1.49
N HIS A 155 -18.83 -34.01 0.23
CA HIS A 155 -19.79 -34.67 -0.66
C HIS A 155 -19.38 -36.11 -1.01
N ALA A 156 -18.07 -36.36 -1.22
CA ALA A 156 -17.56 -37.71 -1.47
C ALA A 156 -17.79 -38.64 -0.25
N VAL A 157 -17.63 -38.13 0.96
CA VAL A 157 -17.91 -38.83 2.20
C VAL A 157 -19.42 -39.14 2.33
N GLU A 158 -20.26 -38.14 2.06
CA GLU A 158 -21.73 -38.30 2.13
C GLU A 158 -22.26 -39.27 1.07
N SER A 159 -21.73 -39.22 -0.17
CA SER A 159 -22.21 -40.07 -1.27
C SER A 159 -21.84 -41.55 -1.14
N HIS A 160 -20.84 -41.90 -0.35
CA HIS A 160 -20.41 -43.30 -0.10
C HIS A 160 -21.00 -43.88 1.18
N GLY A 161 -21.85 -43.14 1.89
CA GLY A 161 -22.34 -43.47 3.23
C GLY A 161 -23.51 -44.44 3.32
N ALA A 162 -23.89 -45.16 2.26
CA ALA A 162 -25.15 -45.90 2.29
C ALA A 162 -25.04 -47.38 2.68
N GLU A 163 -23.93 -48.09 2.53
CA GLU A 163 -24.02 -49.57 2.72
C GLU A 163 -22.82 -50.35 3.27
N ASP A 164 -21.63 -49.81 3.59
CA ASP A 164 -20.55 -50.68 4.08
C ASP A 164 -19.63 -50.02 5.13
N GLY A 165 -19.04 -50.87 5.99
CA GLY A 165 -18.11 -50.50 7.07
C GLY A 165 -16.84 -49.71 6.64
N THR A 166 -16.67 -49.45 5.35
CA THR A 166 -15.68 -48.58 4.77
C THR A 166 -15.96 -47.09 5.02
N HIS A 167 -17.22 -46.72 5.38
CA HIS A 167 -17.60 -45.32 5.66
C HIS A 167 -16.81 -44.71 6.81
N MET A 168 -16.66 -45.44 7.92
CA MET A 168 -15.90 -44.94 9.08
C MET A 168 -14.43 -44.73 8.76
N ALA A 169 -13.83 -45.59 7.91
CA ALA A 169 -12.43 -45.43 7.48
C ALA A 169 -12.26 -44.21 6.59
N HIS A 170 -13.19 -43.94 5.68
CA HIS A 170 -13.13 -42.76 4.80
C HIS A 170 -13.39 -41.46 5.56
N VAL A 171 -14.30 -41.42 6.52
CA VAL A 171 -14.55 -40.28 7.40
C VAL A 171 -13.30 -39.97 8.24
N GLY A 172 -12.70 -41.02 8.84
CA GLY A 172 -11.45 -40.86 9.61
C GLY A 172 -10.32 -40.30 8.76
N LEU A 173 -10.11 -40.84 7.55
CA LEU A 173 -9.06 -40.39 6.64
C LEU A 173 -9.29 -38.94 6.17
N ALA A 174 -10.52 -38.57 5.82
CA ALA A 174 -10.88 -37.21 5.42
C ALA A 174 -10.71 -36.20 6.58
N THR A 175 -11.13 -36.61 7.80
CA THR A 175 -10.99 -35.79 9.01
C THR A 175 -9.50 -35.60 9.35
N GLY A 176 -8.70 -36.66 9.31
CA GLY A 176 -7.24 -36.56 9.53
C GLY A 176 -6.54 -35.62 8.53
N LEU A 177 -6.86 -35.73 7.23
CA LEU A 177 -6.33 -34.82 6.21
C LEU A 177 -6.75 -33.38 6.44
N LEU A 178 -7.97 -33.12 6.87
CA LEU A 178 -8.47 -31.79 7.19
C LEU A 178 -7.76 -31.21 8.41
N LEU A 179 -7.61 -32.00 9.48
CA LEU A 179 -6.90 -31.58 10.69
C LEU A 179 -5.43 -31.31 10.41
N GLN A 180 -4.77 -32.18 9.63
CA GLN A 180 -3.38 -31.97 9.21
C GLN A 180 -3.21 -30.67 8.40
N ARG A 181 -4.12 -30.40 7.47
CA ARG A 181 -4.13 -29.16 6.71
C ARG A 181 -4.43 -27.92 7.56
N LEU A 182 -5.26 -28.04 8.57
CA LEU A 182 -5.53 -26.97 9.55
C LEU A 182 -4.29 -26.69 10.40
N ALA A 183 -3.62 -27.70 10.91
CA ALA A 183 -2.38 -27.58 11.68
C ALA A 183 -1.26 -26.91 10.87
N GLU A 184 -1.11 -27.26 9.57
CA GLU A 184 -0.14 -26.59 8.66
C GLU A 184 -0.45 -25.11 8.39
N LYS A 185 -1.73 -24.71 8.53
CA LYS A 185 -2.20 -23.37 8.14
C LYS A 185 -2.30 -22.37 9.27
N THR A 186 -2.47 -22.81 10.50
CA THR A 186 -2.73 -21.89 11.61
C THR A 186 -2.44 -22.53 12.96
N ASP A 187 -1.71 -21.81 13.81
CA ASP A 187 -1.52 -22.16 15.21
C ASP A 187 -2.74 -21.85 16.09
N ARG A 188 -3.81 -21.32 15.51
CA ARG A 188 -4.99 -20.84 16.25
C ARG A 188 -5.72 -21.92 17.04
N TYR A 189 -5.63 -23.17 16.60
CA TYR A 189 -6.36 -24.28 17.21
C TYR A 189 -5.48 -25.19 18.07
N HIS A 190 -4.17 -24.90 18.19
CA HIS A 190 -3.21 -25.69 19.00
C HIS A 190 -3.33 -27.20 18.79
N LEU A 191 -3.52 -27.63 17.54
CA LEU A 191 -3.65 -29.05 17.20
C LEU A 191 -2.30 -29.73 17.37
N GLU A 192 -2.26 -30.78 18.22
CA GLU A 192 -1.11 -31.63 18.40
C GLU A 192 -1.14 -32.82 17.43
N GLN A 193 0.01 -33.46 17.21
CA GLN A 193 0.09 -34.58 16.28
C GLN A 193 -0.80 -35.77 16.70
N ALA A 194 -1.10 -35.86 17.99
CA ALA A 194 -2.04 -36.87 18.56
C ALA A 194 -3.52 -36.58 18.23
N ASP A 195 -3.88 -35.36 17.85
CA ASP A 195 -5.25 -35.01 17.45
C ASP A 195 -5.54 -35.33 15.97
N VAL A 196 -4.51 -35.71 15.22
CA VAL A 196 -4.55 -35.98 13.77
C VAL A 196 -4.48 -37.47 13.46
N GLU A 197 -3.97 -38.30 14.38
CA GLU A 197 -3.94 -39.78 14.29
C GLU A 197 -5.28 -40.41 14.74
#